data_2f670d071a85f0e529e5bf1bdd41dcce
#
_entry.id   2f670d071a85f0e529e5bf1bdd41dcce
#
_cell.length_a   1.000
_cell.length_b   1.000
_cell.length_c   1.000
_cell.angle_alpha   90.00
_cell.angle_beta   90.00
_cell.angle_gamma   90.00
#
_symmetry.space_group_name_H-M   'P 1'
#
loop_
_entity.id
_entity.type
_entity.pdbx_description
1 polymer ?
#
loop_
_entity_poly.entity_id
_entity_poly.type
_entity_poly.pdbx_seq_one_letter_code
_entity_poly.pdbx_strand_id
1 'polypeptide(L)'
;FLFHSVPYTELLKNDSLESDEYNKLGTDASLGCVRLAVSDAKWIYDNCPVGTYVKIYDSDETEPLGKPVPMRVADLKIGWDPTDNEKDNPYNGKTPEIKLPESTSVHLGDDYNIYRGVTATDSCGNDITDKIEAIGNVISSRRGEYKITYRVTDALNRSAEQSLIIWVE
;
A
#
# COMPACT_ATOMS: atom_id res chain seq x y z
N PHE A 1 15.87 21.43 -13.55
CA PHE A 1 15.08 20.51 -12.70
C PHE A 1 13.90 19.99 -13.51
N LEU A 2 13.58 18.71 -13.37
CA LEU A 2 12.51 18.03 -14.11
C LEU A 2 11.57 17.32 -13.13
N PHE A 3 10.31 17.22 -13.54
CA PHE A 3 9.36 16.25 -12.99
C PHE A 3 9.42 15.01 -13.89
N HIS A 4 9.74 13.86 -13.33
CA HIS A 4 9.88 12.63 -14.11
C HIS A 4 9.65 11.38 -13.24
N SER A 5 9.40 10.24 -13.87
CA SER A 5 9.35 8.96 -13.17
C SER A 5 10.72 8.59 -12.57
N VAL A 6 10.74 7.63 -11.67
CA VAL A 6 12.00 7.03 -11.23
C VAL A 6 12.77 6.48 -12.44
N PRO A 7 14.11 6.55 -12.46
CA PRO A 7 14.91 6.06 -13.59
C PRO A 7 14.73 4.56 -13.87
N TYR A 8 15.01 4.21 -15.12
CA TYR A 8 15.07 2.84 -15.62
C TYR A 8 16.51 2.54 -16.05
N THR A 9 16.99 1.32 -15.81
CA THR A 9 18.35 0.90 -16.18
C THR A 9 18.54 0.73 -17.68
N GLU A 10 17.44 0.44 -18.39
CA GLU A 10 17.45 0.26 -19.85
C GLU A 10 16.41 1.19 -20.50
N LEU A 11 16.82 1.85 -21.60
CA LEU A 11 15.94 2.76 -22.33
C LEU A 11 14.82 1.99 -23.03
N LEU A 12 13.59 2.51 -22.94
CA LEU A 12 12.37 1.95 -23.56
C LEU A 12 12.01 0.54 -23.05
N LYS A 13 12.43 0.17 -21.86
CA LYS A 13 12.15 -1.11 -21.25
C LYS A 13 11.45 -0.93 -19.90
N ASN A 14 10.15 -1.15 -19.86
CA ASN A 14 9.30 -0.85 -18.70
C ASN A 14 9.51 -1.78 -17.50
N ASP A 15 10.15 -2.94 -17.69
CA ASP A 15 10.50 -3.91 -16.65
C ASP A 15 11.95 -3.74 -16.13
N SER A 16 12.54 -2.56 -16.32
CA SER A 16 13.91 -2.24 -15.91
C SER A 16 13.98 -1.06 -14.91
N LEU A 17 12.92 -0.84 -14.13
CA LEU A 17 12.87 0.19 -13.10
C LEU A 17 14.00 0.00 -12.07
N GLU A 18 14.67 1.07 -11.69
CA GLU A 18 15.56 1.09 -10.54
C GLU A 18 14.74 1.01 -9.24
N SER A 19 14.36 -0.21 -8.84
CA SER A 19 13.45 -0.46 -7.72
C SER A 19 13.97 0.09 -6.38
N ASP A 20 15.29 0.08 -6.16
CA ASP A 20 15.91 0.71 -4.99
C ASP A 20 15.68 2.22 -4.96
N GLU A 21 15.76 2.88 -6.12
CA GLU A 21 15.48 4.31 -6.26
C GLU A 21 13.99 4.61 -6.14
N TYR A 22 13.13 3.68 -6.60
CA TYR A 22 11.68 3.77 -6.40
C TYR A 22 11.34 3.78 -4.90
N ASN A 23 11.98 2.92 -4.14
CA ASN A 23 11.78 2.85 -2.69
C ASN A 23 12.31 4.08 -1.92
N LYS A 24 12.96 5.03 -2.60
CA LYS A 24 13.36 6.33 -2.03
C LYS A 24 12.37 7.46 -2.34
N LEU A 25 11.26 7.21 -3.05
CA LEU A 25 10.24 8.23 -3.28
C LEU A 25 9.78 8.85 -1.95
N GLY A 26 9.63 10.17 -1.94
CA GLY A 26 9.29 10.94 -0.73
C GLY A 26 10.47 11.25 0.20
N THR A 27 11.71 10.98 -0.24
CA THR A 27 12.96 11.35 0.45
C THR A 27 13.87 12.17 -0.47
N ASP A 28 14.93 12.77 0.09
CA ASP A 28 15.95 13.50 -0.66
C ASP A 28 16.87 12.52 -1.39
N ALA A 29 16.49 12.11 -2.59
CA ALA A 29 17.17 11.06 -3.36
C ALA A 29 17.67 11.54 -4.74
N SER A 30 17.55 12.83 -5.06
CA SER A 30 17.96 13.39 -6.35
C SER A 30 18.89 14.60 -6.18
N LEU A 31 19.58 14.98 -7.25
CA LEU A 31 20.37 16.21 -7.31
C LEU A 31 19.52 17.47 -7.63
N GLY A 32 18.20 17.38 -7.44
CA GLY A 32 17.27 18.50 -7.60
C GLY A 32 16.02 18.21 -8.44
N CYS A 33 15.95 17.10 -9.17
CA CYS A 33 14.74 16.70 -9.89
C CYS A 33 13.65 16.21 -8.93
N VAL A 34 12.39 16.35 -9.31
CA VAL A 34 11.26 15.80 -8.59
C VAL A 34 10.91 14.45 -9.19
N ARG A 35 11.28 13.38 -8.47
CA ARG A 35 10.98 12.00 -8.88
C ARG A 35 9.58 11.62 -8.41
N LEU A 36 8.85 10.94 -9.28
CA LEU A 36 7.44 10.60 -9.12
C LEU A 36 7.21 9.13 -9.48
N ALA A 37 6.09 8.57 -9.04
CA ALA A 37 5.55 7.36 -9.62
C ALA A 37 5.11 7.61 -11.06
N VAL A 38 5.06 6.58 -11.90
CA VAL A 38 4.68 6.70 -13.32
C VAL A 38 3.31 7.34 -13.48
N SER A 39 2.31 6.95 -12.68
CA SER A 39 0.97 7.53 -12.74
C SER A 39 0.96 9.04 -12.48
N ASP A 40 1.76 9.51 -11.51
CA ASP A 40 1.81 10.92 -11.14
C ASP A 40 2.56 11.73 -12.19
N ALA A 41 3.67 11.22 -12.70
CA ALA A 41 4.42 11.83 -13.79
C ALA A 41 3.54 11.96 -15.04
N LYS A 42 2.81 10.90 -15.38
CA LYS A 42 1.86 10.91 -16.50
C LYS A 42 0.71 11.89 -16.27
N TRP A 43 0.16 11.93 -15.06
CA TRP A 43 -0.90 12.89 -14.75
C TRP A 43 -0.46 14.34 -14.94
N ILE A 44 0.76 14.69 -14.49
CA ILE A 44 1.33 16.02 -14.70
C ILE A 44 1.50 16.29 -16.19
N TYR A 45 2.03 15.32 -16.95
CA TYR A 45 2.23 15.46 -18.39
C TYR A 45 0.90 15.71 -19.13
N ASP A 46 -0.15 15.01 -18.77
CA ASP A 46 -1.46 15.08 -19.43
C ASP A 46 -2.26 16.34 -19.02
N ASN A 47 -2.07 16.86 -17.80
CA ASN A 47 -2.94 17.88 -17.21
C ASN A 47 -2.25 19.23 -16.98
N CYS A 48 -0.93 19.30 -16.99
CA CYS A 48 -0.17 20.51 -16.75
C CYS A 48 0.58 20.97 -18.01
N PRO A 49 -0.03 21.79 -18.87
CA PRO A 49 0.61 22.26 -20.10
C PRO A 49 1.82 23.15 -19.80
N VAL A 50 2.67 23.34 -20.82
CA VAL A 50 3.83 24.24 -20.72
C VAL A 50 3.37 25.63 -20.31
N GLY A 51 4.00 26.19 -19.27
CA GLY A 51 3.61 27.46 -18.65
C GLY A 51 2.77 27.32 -17.38
N THR A 52 2.42 26.11 -16.97
CA THR A 52 1.80 25.87 -15.66
C THR A 52 2.71 26.38 -14.55
N TYR A 53 2.16 27.21 -13.67
CA TYR A 53 2.92 27.76 -12.53
C TYR A 53 3.18 26.69 -11.49
N VAL A 54 4.43 26.57 -11.05
CA VAL A 54 4.87 25.68 -9.98
C VAL A 54 5.45 26.51 -8.84
N LYS A 55 4.95 26.33 -7.63
CA LYS A 55 5.49 26.92 -6.41
C LYS A 55 6.14 25.85 -5.55
N ILE A 56 7.44 25.99 -5.30
CA ILE A 56 8.20 25.16 -4.37
C ILE A 56 8.57 26.04 -3.18
N TYR A 57 8.28 25.59 -1.98
CA TYR A 57 8.52 26.34 -0.74
C TYR A 57 8.72 25.40 0.44
N ASP A 58 9.43 25.85 1.46
CA ASP A 58 9.54 25.17 2.74
C ASP A 58 8.40 25.63 3.65
N SER A 59 7.79 24.68 4.34
CA SER A 59 6.74 24.95 5.31
C SER A 59 6.71 23.86 6.38
N ASP A 60 6.56 24.26 7.63
CA ASP A 60 6.29 23.36 8.75
C ASP A 60 4.80 22.90 8.76
N GLU A 61 3.94 23.59 8.00
CA GLU A 61 2.53 23.24 7.84
C GLU A 61 2.36 22.30 6.67
N THR A 62 1.67 21.18 6.89
CA THR A 62 1.21 20.33 5.80
C THR A 62 -0.03 20.94 5.17
N GLU A 63 -0.03 21.05 3.83
CA GLU A 63 -1.22 21.43 3.08
C GLU A 63 -2.39 20.47 3.37
N PRO A 64 -3.64 20.84 3.07
CA PRO A 64 -4.83 20.06 3.44
C PRO A 64 -4.80 18.60 3.03
N LEU A 65 -4.05 18.23 1.99
CA LEU A 65 -3.92 16.87 1.53
C LEU A 65 -2.88 16.06 2.31
N GLY A 66 -2.04 16.71 3.13
CA GLY A 66 -0.95 16.08 3.85
C GLY A 66 0.18 15.57 2.95
N LYS A 67 1.17 14.90 3.54
CA LYS A 67 2.22 14.23 2.80
C LYS A 67 1.72 12.84 2.37
N PRO A 68 1.72 12.50 1.06
CA PRO A 68 1.29 11.18 0.62
C PRO A 68 2.23 10.10 1.16
N VAL A 69 1.67 8.94 1.48
CA VAL A 69 2.46 7.75 1.84
C VAL A 69 2.98 7.13 0.55
N PRO A 70 4.29 7.12 0.29
CA PRO A 70 4.81 6.56 -0.93
C PRO A 70 4.65 5.04 -0.94
N MET A 71 4.26 4.48 -2.09
CA MET A 71 4.29 3.05 -2.32
C MET A 71 5.73 2.54 -2.28
N ARG A 72 5.91 1.33 -1.78
CA ARG A 72 7.18 0.59 -1.81
C ARG A 72 6.99 -0.73 -2.56
N VAL A 73 8.06 -1.25 -3.13
CA VAL A 73 8.09 -2.59 -3.73
C VAL A 73 8.93 -3.51 -2.85
N ALA A 74 8.39 -4.66 -2.47
CA ALA A 74 9.08 -5.62 -1.63
C ALA A 74 10.10 -6.44 -2.43
N ASP A 75 9.76 -6.84 -3.64
CA ASP A 75 10.66 -7.57 -4.54
C ASP A 75 11.33 -6.62 -5.55
N LEU A 76 12.59 -6.28 -5.28
CA LEU A 76 13.39 -5.38 -6.10
C LEU A 76 13.71 -5.92 -7.50
N LYS A 77 13.50 -7.21 -7.75
CA LYS A 77 13.82 -7.86 -9.03
C LYS A 77 12.70 -7.74 -10.06
N ILE A 78 11.52 -7.36 -9.65
CA ILE A 78 10.37 -7.23 -10.56
C ILE A 78 10.59 -6.11 -11.58
N GLY A 79 11.24 -5.00 -11.18
CA GLY A 79 11.66 -3.93 -12.08
C GLY A 79 10.51 -3.15 -12.71
N TRP A 80 9.32 -3.16 -12.13
CA TRP A 80 8.15 -2.40 -12.59
C TRP A 80 7.69 -1.37 -11.57
N ASP A 81 7.26 -0.21 -12.05
CA ASP A 81 6.51 0.74 -11.23
C ASP A 81 5.09 0.20 -11.00
N PRO A 82 4.65 0.03 -9.73
CA PRO A 82 3.31 -0.50 -9.44
C PRO A 82 2.15 0.34 -9.95
N THR A 83 2.42 1.58 -10.35
CA THR A 83 1.42 2.53 -10.85
C THR A 83 1.40 2.62 -12.38
N ASP A 84 2.31 1.93 -13.06
CA ASP A 84 2.34 1.87 -14.52
C ASP A 84 1.21 0.97 -15.04
N ASN A 85 0.35 1.52 -15.91
CA ASN A 85 -0.81 0.83 -16.46
C ASN A 85 -0.49 -0.03 -17.69
N GLU A 86 0.79 -0.22 -18.03
CA GLU A 86 1.18 -1.11 -19.12
C GLU A 86 0.65 -2.53 -18.89
N LYS A 87 0.16 -3.15 -19.98
CA LYS A 87 -0.57 -4.42 -19.93
C LYS A 87 0.19 -5.54 -19.22
N ASP A 88 1.51 -5.58 -19.42
CA ASP A 88 2.38 -6.65 -18.92
C ASP A 88 2.89 -6.39 -17.50
N ASN A 89 2.46 -5.29 -16.86
CA ASN A 89 2.86 -4.97 -15.50
C ASN A 89 2.32 -6.02 -14.51
N PRO A 90 3.19 -6.72 -13.77
CA PRO A 90 2.78 -7.80 -12.87
C PRO A 90 2.01 -7.32 -11.64
N TYR A 91 1.96 -6.01 -11.38
CA TYR A 91 1.15 -5.43 -10.30
C TYR A 91 -0.29 -5.12 -10.70
N ASN A 92 -0.61 -5.22 -11.99
CA ASN A 92 -1.98 -4.99 -12.45
C ASN A 92 -2.95 -6.04 -11.90
N GLY A 93 -4.07 -5.54 -11.35
CA GLY A 93 -5.12 -6.40 -10.78
C GLY A 93 -4.78 -7.05 -9.44
N LYS A 94 -3.56 -6.86 -8.89
CA LYS A 94 -3.25 -7.32 -7.53
C LYS A 94 -3.96 -6.46 -6.49
N THR A 95 -4.42 -7.10 -5.44
CA THR A 95 -5.00 -6.47 -4.24
C THR A 95 -4.22 -6.91 -3.01
N PRO A 96 -4.35 -6.19 -1.88
CA PRO A 96 -3.85 -6.67 -0.60
C PRO A 96 -4.37 -8.07 -0.26
N GLU A 97 -3.61 -8.83 0.52
CA GLU A 97 -3.99 -10.15 1.00
C GLU A 97 -4.04 -10.14 2.53
N ILE A 98 -5.13 -10.68 3.10
CA ILE A 98 -5.28 -10.89 4.55
C ILE A 98 -5.12 -12.38 4.81
N LYS A 99 -4.26 -12.76 5.75
CA LYS A 99 -4.12 -14.13 6.23
C LYS A 99 -4.75 -14.23 7.61
N LEU A 100 -5.68 -15.17 7.75
CA LEU A 100 -6.40 -15.45 9.00
C LEU A 100 -5.73 -16.58 9.76
N PRO A 101 -5.86 -16.64 11.12
CA PRO A 101 -5.37 -17.74 11.94
C PRO A 101 -6.15 -19.03 11.65
N GLU A 102 -5.50 -20.17 11.84
CA GLU A 102 -6.14 -21.49 11.69
C GLU A 102 -7.09 -21.83 12.85
N SER A 103 -6.75 -21.37 14.06
CA SER A 103 -7.57 -21.64 15.25
C SER A 103 -8.67 -20.59 15.39
N THR A 104 -9.91 -21.09 15.50
CA THR A 104 -11.13 -20.29 15.56
C THR A 104 -11.96 -20.55 16.82
N SER A 105 -11.42 -21.29 17.82
CA SER A 105 -12.12 -21.58 19.09
C SER A 105 -11.44 -20.90 20.28
N VAL A 106 -12.25 -20.55 21.26
CA VAL A 106 -11.88 -19.88 22.52
C VAL A 106 -12.67 -20.52 23.65
N HIS A 107 -11.99 -20.88 24.76
CA HIS A 107 -12.72 -21.37 25.93
C HIS A 107 -13.46 -20.24 26.61
N LEU A 108 -14.62 -20.60 27.17
CA LEU A 108 -15.49 -19.68 27.91
C LEU A 108 -14.71 -18.98 29.04
N GLY A 109 -14.65 -17.65 28.97
CA GLY A 109 -13.99 -16.80 29.98
C GLY A 109 -12.53 -16.47 29.66
N ASP A 110 -11.93 -17.06 28.63
CA ASP A 110 -10.57 -16.73 28.23
C ASP A 110 -10.49 -15.35 27.55
N ASP A 111 -9.37 -14.65 27.76
CA ASP A 111 -9.07 -13.44 26.99
C ASP A 111 -8.80 -13.75 25.54
N TYR A 112 -9.47 -13.04 24.64
CA TYR A 112 -9.30 -13.19 23.20
C TYR A 112 -8.92 -11.88 22.52
N ASN A 113 -7.76 -11.90 21.84
CA ASN A 113 -7.33 -10.79 21.00
C ASN A 113 -7.71 -11.08 19.54
N ILE A 114 -8.64 -10.29 19.00
CA ILE A 114 -9.15 -10.45 17.63
C ILE A 114 -8.06 -10.25 16.54
N TYR A 115 -6.93 -9.62 16.84
CA TYR A 115 -5.81 -9.44 15.90
C TYR A 115 -4.76 -10.56 15.97
N ARG A 116 -4.90 -11.49 16.93
CA ARG A 116 -3.91 -12.55 17.11
C ARG A 116 -3.84 -13.48 15.91
N GLY A 117 -2.66 -13.53 15.26
CA GLY A 117 -2.41 -14.40 14.11
C GLY A 117 -3.02 -13.91 12.79
N VAL A 118 -3.60 -12.70 12.78
CA VAL A 118 -4.04 -12.04 11.55
C VAL A 118 -2.87 -11.22 11.00
N THR A 119 -2.56 -11.38 9.71
CA THR A 119 -1.53 -10.60 9.02
C THR A 119 -2.06 -10.10 7.69
N ALA A 120 -1.44 -9.03 7.16
CA ALA A 120 -1.77 -8.55 5.82
C ALA A 120 -0.54 -8.11 5.06
N THR A 121 -0.57 -8.32 3.74
CA THR A 121 0.40 -7.78 2.80
C THR A 121 -0.29 -6.88 1.78
N ASP A 122 0.39 -5.83 1.33
CA ASP A 122 -0.11 -4.98 0.26
C ASP A 122 0.02 -5.65 -1.12
N SER A 123 -0.50 -5.00 -2.14
CA SER A 123 -0.43 -5.48 -3.53
C SER A 123 1.00 -5.56 -4.09
N CYS A 124 1.99 -5.00 -3.39
CA CYS A 124 3.42 -5.05 -3.74
C CYS A 124 4.25 -5.96 -2.84
N GLY A 125 3.60 -6.70 -1.89
CA GLY A 125 4.22 -7.70 -1.03
C GLY A 125 4.76 -7.16 0.29
N ASN A 126 4.56 -5.88 0.61
CA ASN A 126 4.99 -5.32 1.90
C ASN A 126 4.01 -5.69 3.01
N ASP A 127 4.54 -5.85 4.24
CA ASP A 127 3.72 -6.06 5.43
C ASP A 127 2.94 -4.76 5.77
N ILE A 128 1.63 -4.89 5.87
CA ILE A 128 0.69 -3.83 6.27
C ILE A 128 -0.26 -4.32 7.38
N THR A 129 0.20 -5.26 8.19
CA THR A 129 -0.58 -5.86 9.28
C THR A 129 -1.07 -4.81 10.27
N ASP A 130 -0.29 -3.76 10.51
CA ASP A 130 -0.62 -2.62 11.37
C ASP A 130 -1.80 -1.77 10.86
N LYS A 131 -2.17 -1.92 9.58
CA LYS A 131 -3.28 -1.19 8.94
C LYS A 131 -4.58 -1.98 8.91
N ILE A 132 -4.61 -3.18 9.49
CA ILE A 132 -5.83 -4.00 9.53
C ILE A 132 -6.86 -3.32 10.45
N GLU A 133 -8.04 -3.10 9.90
CA GLU A 133 -9.24 -2.71 10.65
C GLU A 133 -10.11 -3.93 10.88
N ALA A 134 -10.53 -4.15 12.14
CA ALA A 134 -11.44 -5.24 12.49
C ALA A 134 -12.82 -4.70 12.86
N ILE A 135 -13.86 -5.29 12.30
CA ILE A 135 -15.26 -4.97 12.58
C ILE A 135 -15.91 -6.20 13.22
N GLY A 136 -16.46 -6.03 14.40
CA GLY A 136 -17.04 -7.09 15.22
C GLY A 136 -16.33 -7.20 16.56
N ASN A 137 -16.86 -8.05 17.43
CA ASN A 137 -16.31 -8.30 18.76
C ASN A 137 -16.59 -9.74 19.20
N VAL A 138 -15.73 -10.30 20.04
CA VAL A 138 -15.91 -11.59 20.69
C VAL A 138 -16.25 -11.37 22.16
N ILE A 139 -17.39 -11.89 22.61
CA ILE A 139 -17.78 -11.87 24.02
C ILE A 139 -17.41 -13.22 24.64
N SER A 140 -16.18 -13.33 25.12
CA SER A 140 -15.65 -14.60 25.63
C SER A 140 -16.37 -15.15 26.88
N SER A 141 -17.09 -14.31 27.61
CA SER A 141 -17.95 -14.75 28.75
C SER A 141 -19.28 -15.41 28.34
N ARG A 142 -19.57 -15.49 27.03
CA ARG A 142 -20.81 -16.07 26.50
C ARG A 142 -20.52 -17.03 25.36
N ARG A 143 -21.00 -18.27 25.48
CA ARG A 143 -20.93 -19.29 24.40
C ARG A 143 -21.67 -18.83 23.17
N GLY A 144 -21.10 -19.09 21.98
CA GLY A 144 -21.73 -18.77 20.72
C GLY A 144 -20.71 -18.53 19.59
N GLU A 145 -21.25 -18.14 18.45
CA GLU A 145 -20.51 -17.78 17.26
C GLU A 145 -20.37 -16.27 17.18
N TYR A 146 -19.16 -15.79 16.87
CA TYR A 146 -18.85 -14.38 16.72
C TYR A 146 -18.16 -14.16 15.39
N LYS A 147 -18.76 -13.36 14.51
CA LYS A 147 -18.16 -12.99 13.25
C LYS A 147 -17.29 -11.73 13.39
N ILE A 148 -16.04 -11.83 12.99
CA ILE A 148 -15.13 -10.70 12.84
C ILE A 148 -14.84 -10.51 11.35
N THR A 149 -14.93 -9.28 10.85
CA THR A 149 -14.56 -8.91 9.48
C THR A 149 -13.33 -8.03 9.54
N TYR A 150 -12.29 -8.42 8.83
CA TYR A 150 -11.03 -7.69 8.70
C TYR A 150 -10.99 -7.00 7.35
N ARG A 151 -10.58 -5.75 7.34
CA ARG A 151 -10.37 -4.94 6.13
C ARG A 151 -8.98 -4.34 6.17
N VAL A 152 -8.34 -4.23 5.02
CA VAL A 152 -7.09 -3.51 4.83
C VAL A 152 -7.10 -2.77 3.50
N THR A 153 -6.47 -1.60 3.46
CA THR A 153 -6.31 -0.79 2.23
C THR A 153 -4.85 -0.42 2.08
N ASP A 154 -4.30 -0.62 0.90
CA ASP A 154 -2.91 -0.26 0.58
C ASP A 154 -2.77 1.21 0.13
N ALA A 155 -1.52 1.64 -0.13
CA ALA A 155 -1.22 3.00 -0.57
C ALA A 155 -1.71 3.32 -2.00
N LEU A 156 -2.12 2.32 -2.79
CA LEU A 156 -2.76 2.48 -4.09
C LEU A 156 -4.30 2.50 -3.99
N ASN A 157 -4.87 2.62 -2.77
CA ASN A 157 -6.31 2.55 -2.50
C ASN A 157 -6.97 1.23 -2.95
N ARG A 158 -6.22 0.15 -3.02
CA ARG A 158 -6.73 -1.20 -3.25
C ARG A 158 -7.07 -1.82 -1.90
N SER A 159 -8.21 -2.46 -1.79
CA SER A 159 -8.69 -3.02 -0.52
C SER A 159 -8.92 -4.51 -0.61
N ALA A 160 -8.75 -5.19 0.52
CA ALA A 160 -9.17 -6.56 0.74
C ALA A 160 -10.01 -6.66 2.01
N GLU A 161 -10.94 -7.61 2.02
CA GLU A 161 -11.79 -7.92 3.17
C GLU A 161 -11.91 -9.43 3.34
N GLN A 162 -11.77 -9.90 4.59
CA GLN A 162 -12.01 -11.30 4.96
C GLN A 162 -12.75 -11.40 6.29
N SER A 163 -13.55 -12.45 6.47
CA SER A 163 -14.29 -12.69 7.70
C SER A 163 -13.88 -14.01 8.32
N LEU A 164 -13.84 -14.02 9.66
CA LEU A 164 -13.56 -15.18 10.48
C LEU A 164 -14.73 -15.38 11.46
N ILE A 165 -15.13 -16.63 11.68
CA ILE A 165 -16.08 -17.01 12.73
C ILE A 165 -15.28 -17.59 13.89
N ILE A 166 -15.47 -17.01 15.08
CA ILE A 166 -14.88 -17.45 16.33
C ILE A 166 -15.95 -18.15 17.15
N TRP A 167 -15.64 -19.33 17.64
CA TRP A 167 -16.50 -20.13 18.52
C TRP A 167 -16.06 -19.98 19.99
N VAL A 168 -16.95 -19.55 20.85
CA VAL A 168 -16.74 -19.57 22.30
C VAL A 168 -17.43 -20.81 22.86
N GLU A 169 -16.67 -21.75 23.42
CA GLU A 169 -17.12 -23.07 23.90
C GLU A 169 -16.67 -23.40 25.32
#